data_564484a93e56a4ca2c10e7b2277bfe7f
#
_entry.id   564484a93e56a4ca2c10e7b2277bfe7f
#
_cell.length_a   1.000
_cell.length_b   1.000
_cell.length_c   1.000
_cell.angle_alpha   90.00
_cell.angle_beta   90.00
_cell.angle_gamma   90.00
#
_symmetry.space_group_name_H-M   'P 1'
#
loop_
_entity.id
_entity.type
_entity.pdbx_description
1 polymer ?
#
loop_
_entity_poly.entity_id
_entity_poly.type
_entity_poly.pdbx_seq_one_letter_code
_entity_poly.pdbx_strand_id
1 'polypeptide(L)'
;MIRGAAVVEGKNKTTFQFPQFSHPIPIKSPEKIRKDIGNPSHLYLRQISSEITTQENELTKMKQSNAMLACSQLVAGDMLGLSNGEWVERLENQKSSTERLSRLHVVPHRRWANGFSCLAFAMIGIPIALRLKTSNYATTFGICFLPILAIYYPLFMFGLNGAKGGDLPPYGAWLGNVACMMIGTFLIWREFRR
;
A
#
# COMPACT_ATOMS: atom_id res chain seq x y z
N MET A 1 -34.29 -5.29 -17.77
CA MET A 1 -34.13 -5.29 -19.23
C MET A 1 -34.14 -3.86 -19.69
N ILE A 2 -33.02 -3.33 -20.12
CA ILE A 2 -32.91 -1.96 -20.66
C ILE A 2 -32.79 -2.13 -22.17
N ARG A 3 -33.80 -1.70 -22.89
CA ARG A 3 -33.74 -1.55 -24.35
C ARG A 3 -33.15 -0.16 -24.62
N GLY A 4 -31.93 -0.09 -25.10
CA GLY A 4 -31.29 1.15 -25.52
C GLY A 4 -31.23 1.21 -27.03
N ALA A 5 -31.87 2.21 -27.64
CA ALA A 5 -31.63 2.60 -29.01
C ALA A 5 -30.89 3.93 -28.99
N ALA A 6 -29.69 3.99 -29.56
CA ALA A 6 -29.01 5.25 -29.81
C ALA A 6 -29.28 5.70 -31.24
N VAL A 7 -29.89 6.87 -31.39
CA VAL A 7 -30.10 7.52 -32.69
C VAL A 7 -28.99 8.56 -32.85
N VAL A 8 -28.12 8.34 -33.82
CA VAL A 8 -27.15 9.36 -34.24
C VAL A 8 -27.73 10.07 -35.46
N GLU A 9 -28.06 11.35 -35.28
CA GLU A 9 -28.59 12.21 -36.32
C GLU A 9 -27.45 12.76 -37.19
N GLY A 10 -27.18 12.09 -38.28
CA GLY A 10 -26.32 12.57 -39.36
C GLY A 10 -27.05 12.53 -40.68
N LYS A 11 -26.53 13.20 -41.71
CA LYS A 11 -27.14 13.43 -43.04
C LYS A 11 -27.62 12.15 -43.79
N ASN A 12 -27.32 10.97 -43.24
CA ASN A 12 -27.87 9.68 -43.63
C ASN A 12 -28.40 8.98 -42.35
N LYS A 13 -29.72 8.77 -42.27
CA LYS A 13 -30.37 8.00 -41.19
C LYS A 13 -29.90 6.53 -41.25
N THR A 14 -28.85 6.20 -40.60
CA THR A 14 -28.45 4.81 -40.34
C THR A 14 -28.89 4.43 -38.93
N THR A 15 -29.90 3.59 -38.84
CA THR A 15 -30.35 3.04 -37.55
C THR A 15 -29.50 1.82 -37.23
N PHE A 16 -28.64 1.91 -36.24
CA PHE A 16 -27.92 0.74 -35.74
C PHE A 16 -28.80 0.04 -34.70
N GLN A 17 -29.37 -1.11 -35.06
CA GLN A 17 -29.94 -2.03 -34.08
C GLN A 17 -28.83 -2.89 -33.51
N PHE A 18 -28.52 -2.68 -32.26
CA PHE A 18 -27.61 -3.57 -31.54
C PHE A 18 -28.38 -4.86 -31.18
N PRO A 19 -27.90 -6.06 -31.57
CA PRO A 19 -28.43 -7.31 -31.04
C PRO A 19 -28.26 -7.29 -29.51
N GLN A 20 -29.24 -7.88 -28.81
CA GLN A 20 -29.23 -7.95 -27.34
C GLN A 20 -27.91 -8.56 -26.84
N PHE A 21 -27.01 -7.71 -26.45
CA PHE A 21 -25.86 -8.15 -25.67
C PHE A 21 -26.28 -8.32 -24.21
N SER A 22 -26.65 -9.53 -23.83
CA SER A 22 -26.72 -9.93 -22.44
C SER A 22 -25.26 -10.16 -21.98
N HIS A 23 -24.59 -9.10 -21.58
CA HIS A 23 -23.32 -9.24 -20.86
C HIS A 23 -23.69 -9.54 -19.40
N PRO A 24 -23.46 -10.77 -18.89
CA PRO A 24 -23.62 -11.03 -17.48
C PRO A 24 -22.61 -10.15 -16.76
N ILE A 25 -23.09 -9.07 -16.15
CA ILE A 25 -22.25 -8.29 -15.23
C ILE A 25 -21.91 -9.28 -14.11
N PRO A 26 -20.64 -9.68 -13.95
CA PRO A 26 -20.27 -10.55 -12.85
C PRO A 26 -20.52 -9.78 -11.56
N ILE A 27 -21.69 -10.02 -10.95
CA ILE A 27 -21.97 -9.51 -9.60
C ILE A 27 -20.97 -10.23 -8.73
N LYS A 28 -19.89 -9.52 -8.37
CA LYS A 28 -18.90 -10.03 -7.42
C LYS A 28 -19.65 -10.42 -6.16
N SER A 29 -19.45 -11.65 -5.69
CA SER A 29 -20.04 -12.10 -4.43
C SER A 29 -19.76 -11.06 -3.33
N PRO A 30 -20.67 -10.90 -2.35
CA PRO A 30 -20.48 -9.92 -1.26
C PRO A 30 -19.12 -10.04 -0.57
N GLU A 31 -18.55 -11.24 -0.50
CA GLU A 31 -17.20 -11.49 0.01
C GLU A 31 -16.08 -10.90 -0.87
N LYS A 32 -16.21 -10.98 -2.20
CA LYS A 32 -15.24 -10.36 -3.11
C LYS A 32 -15.34 -8.84 -3.11
N ILE A 33 -16.57 -8.29 -3.01
CA ILE A 33 -16.78 -6.85 -2.85
C ILE A 33 -16.17 -6.38 -1.53
N ARG A 34 -16.32 -7.14 -0.45
CA ARG A 34 -15.72 -6.84 0.86
C ARG A 34 -14.19 -6.90 0.83
N LYS A 35 -13.59 -7.82 0.05
CA LYS A 35 -12.13 -7.86 -0.18
C LYS A 35 -11.62 -6.71 -1.05
N ASP A 36 -12.37 -6.28 -2.06
CA ASP A 36 -11.97 -5.16 -2.96
C ASP A 36 -12.18 -3.78 -2.30
N ILE A 37 -13.27 -3.59 -1.55
CA ILE A 37 -13.52 -2.38 -0.74
C ILE A 37 -12.53 -2.30 0.43
N GLY A 38 -12.01 -3.43 0.86
CA GLY A 38 -11.05 -3.54 1.95
C GLY A 38 -9.58 -3.28 1.57
N ASN A 39 -9.28 -2.77 0.38
CA ASN A 39 -7.90 -2.41 0.06
C ASN A 39 -7.53 -1.10 0.79
N PRO A 40 -6.61 -1.12 1.78
CA PRO A 40 -6.29 0.04 2.62
C PRO A 40 -5.87 1.28 1.85
N SER A 41 -5.40 1.08 0.60
CA SER A 41 -4.92 2.16 -0.27
C SER A 41 -6.03 3.10 -0.76
N HIS A 42 -7.29 2.65 -0.81
CA HIS A 42 -8.44 3.43 -1.29
C HIS A 42 -9.18 4.20 -0.18
N LEU A 43 -8.86 3.91 1.08
CA LEU A 43 -9.52 4.56 2.21
C LEU A 43 -9.06 6.02 2.38
N TYR A 44 -10.01 6.92 2.70
CA TYR A 44 -9.68 8.27 3.13
C TYR A 44 -8.96 8.24 4.48
N LEU A 45 -8.02 9.19 4.71
CA LEU A 45 -7.25 9.26 5.97
C LEU A 45 -8.14 9.28 7.21
N ARG A 46 -9.29 9.94 7.14
CA ARG A 46 -10.26 10.00 8.24
C ARG A 46 -10.91 8.65 8.55
N GLN A 47 -11.09 7.80 7.54
CA GLN A 47 -11.70 6.48 7.69
C GLN A 47 -10.71 5.41 8.17
N ILE A 48 -9.41 5.64 7.99
CA ILE A 48 -8.37 4.68 8.39
C ILE A 48 -8.41 4.44 9.90
N SER A 49 -8.61 5.48 10.71
CA SER A 49 -8.67 5.34 12.17
C SER A 49 -9.81 4.43 12.63
N SER A 50 -11.01 4.60 12.04
CA SER A 50 -12.16 3.74 12.36
C SER A 50 -11.99 2.31 11.87
N GLU A 51 -11.35 2.12 10.71
CA GLU A 51 -11.05 0.78 10.19
C GLU A 51 -9.99 0.05 11.02
N ILE A 52 -8.99 0.76 11.56
CA ILE A 52 -7.99 0.19 12.47
C ILE A 52 -8.69 -0.38 13.71
N THR A 53 -9.52 0.41 14.38
CA THR A 53 -10.25 -0.05 15.60
C THR A 53 -11.18 -1.23 15.31
N THR A 54 -11.84 -1.22 14.16
CA THR A 54 -12.71 -2.32 13.74
C THR A 54 -11.87 -3.59 13.52
N GLN A 55 -10.75 -3.49 12.80
CA GLN A 55 -9.87 -4.61 12.51
C GLN A 55 -9.17 -5.15 13.75
N GLU A 56 -8.79 -4.30 14.71
CA GLU A 56 -8.24 -4.71 16.01
C GLU A 56 -9.26 -5.52 16.82
N ASN A 57 -10.52 -5.05 16.85
CA ASN A 57 -11.60 -5.76 17.52
C ASN A 57 -11.89 -7.11 16.87
N GLU A 58 -11.92 -7.20 15.54
CA GLU A 58 -12.09 -8.45 14.82
C GLU A 58 -10.92 -9.42 15.10
N LEU A 59 -9.70 -8.94 15.07
CA LEU A 59 -8.51 -9.75 15.37
C LEU A 59 -8.53 -10.26 16.81
N THR A 60 -8.93 -9.44 17.76
CA THR A 60 -9.06 -9.82 19.17
C THR A 60 -10.11 -10.91 19.35
N LYS A 61 -11.27 -10.77 18.71
CA LYS A 61 -12.33 -11.80 18.72
C LYS A 61 -11.85 -13.12 18.09
N MET A 62 -11.12 -13.07 16.97
CA MET A 62 -10.54 -14.26 16.36
C MET A 62 -9.54 -14.96 17.30
N LYS A 63 -8.66 -14.19 17.95
CA LYS A 63 -7.69 -14.74 18.93
C LYS A 63 -8.39 -15.39 20.11
N GLN A 64 -9.41 -14.75 20.65
CA GLN A 64 -10.22 -15.30 21.76
C GLN A 64 -10.94 -16.59 21.34
N SER A 65 -11.58 -16.58 20.17
CA SER A 65 -12.26 -17.77 19.63
C SER A 65 -11.28 -18.94 19.42
N ASN A 66 -10.13 -18.69 18.81
CA ASN A 66 -9.11 -19.70 18.62
C ASN A 66 -8.55 -20.22 19.95
N ALA A 67 -8.33 -19.34 20.93
CA ALA A 67 -7.88 -19.75 22.27
C ALA A 67 -8.93 -20.61 23.00
N MET A 68 -10.21 -20.24 22.95
CA MET A 68 -11.30 -21.05 23.54
C MET A 68 -11.39 -22.42 22.92
N LEU A 69 -11.32 -22.52 21.58
CA LEU A 69 -11.33 -23.80 20.88
C LEU A 69 -10.10 -24.66 21.24
N ALA A 70 -8.91 -24.06 21.27
CA ALA A 70 -7.70 -24.79 21.69
C ALA A 70 -7.83 -25.31 23.11
N CYS A 71 -8.31 -24.49 24.06
CA CYS A 71 -8.55 -24.94 25.43
C CYS A 71 -9.58 -26.07 25.51
N SER A 72 -10.69 -25.96 24.77
CA SER A 72 -11.73 -27.00 24.78
C SER A 72 -11.19 -28.35 24.22
N GLN A 73 -10.39 -28.35 23.18
CA GLN A 73 -9.78 -29.54 22.62
C GLN A 73 -8.74 -30.18 23.57
N LEU A 74 -7.93 -29.33 24.23
CA LEU A 74 -6.99 -29.81 25.24
C LEU A 74 -7.69 -30.45 26.42
N VAL A 75 -8.78 -29.87 26.90
CA VAL A 75 -9.59 -30.44 28.02
C VAL A 75 -10.28 -31.74 27.59
N ALA A 76 -10.70 -31.83 26.32
CA ALA A 76 -11.29 -33.03 25.77
C ALA A 76 -10.25 -34.15 25.47
N GLY A 77 -8.94 -33.87 25.58
CA GLY A 77 -7.87 -34.80 25.26
C GLY A 77 -7.67 -35.05 23.75
N ASP A 78 -8.31 -34.27 22.90
CA ASP A 78 -8.23 -34.39 21.44
C ASP A 78 -7.00 -33.68 20.88
N MET A 79 -5.83 -34.30 21.07
CA MET A 79 -4.55 -33.79 20.53
C MET A 79 -4.49 -33.89 19.01
N LEU A 80 -5.21 -34.82 18.39
CA LEU A 80 -5.26 -34.99 16.94
C LEU A 80 -6.08 -33.87 16.28
N GLY A 81 -7.11 -33.37 16.97
CA GLY A 81 -7.89 -32.22 16.52
C GLY A 81 -7.06 -30.94 16.36
N LEU A 82 -6.05 -30.75 17.19
CA LEU A 82 -5.11 -29.61 17.09
C LEU A 82 -4.15 -29.70 15.89
N SER A 83 -3.94 -30.92 15.34
CA SER A 83 -3.06 -31.14 14.18
C SER A 83 -3.82 -31.13 12.85
N ASN A 84 -5.12 -30.87 12.84
CA ASN A 84 -5.95 -30.90 11.65
C ASN A 84 -5.73 -29.67 10.75
N GLY A 85 -5.98 -29.86 9.44
CA GLY A 85 -5.89 -28.78 8.44
C GLY A 85 -6.75 -27.53 8.76
N GLU A 86 -7.80 -27.70 9.55
CA GLU A 86 -8.65 -26.60 10.03
C GLU A 86 -7.88 -25.59 10.90
N TRP A 87 -6.95 -26.07 11.74
CA TRP A 87 -6.08 -25.17 12.52
C TRP A 87 -5.10 -24.40 11.66
N VAL A 88 -4.57 -25.02 10.62
CA VAL A 88 -3.69 -24.34 9.65
C VAL A 88 -4.45 -23.19 8.98
N GLU A 89 -5.68 -23.46 8.53
CA GLU A 89 -6.52 -22.42 7.92
C GLU A 89 -6.86 -21.29 8.89
N ARG A 90 -7.19 -21.58 10.15
CA ARG A 90 -7.47 -20.60 11.19
C ARG A 90 -6.26 -19.71 11.50
N LEU A 91 -5.07 -20.30 11.59
CA LEU A 91 -3.82 -19.58 11.81
C LEU A 91 -3.45 -18.72 10.60
N GLU A 92 -3.67 -19.21 9.38
CA GLU A 92 -3.44 -18.44 8.16
C GLU A 92 -4.41 -17.25 8.06
N ASN A 93 -5.68 -17.43 8.39
CA ASN A 93 -6.67 -16.37 8.48
C ASN A 93 -6.29 -15.32 9.54
N GLN A 94 -5.80 -15.75 10.70
CA GLN A 94 -5.32 -14.84 11.75
C GLN A 94 -4.08 -14.07 11.28
N LYS A 95 -3.14 -14.73 10.60
CA LYS A 95 -1.95 -14.09 10.02
C LYS A 95 -2.33 -13.06 8.97
N SER A 96 -3.22 -13.39 8.04
CA SER A 96 -3.69 -12.48 7.00
C SER A 96 -4.41 -11.25 7.58
N SER A 97 -5.17 -11.42 8.67
CA SER A 97 -5.81 -10.31 9.39
C SER A 97 -4.80 -9.41 10.09
N THR A 98 -3.73 -9.99 10.66
CA THR A 98 -2.63 -9.24 11.28
C THR A 98 -1.85 -8.44 10.23
N GLU A 99 -1.54 -9.04 9.09
CA GLU A 99 -0.88 -8.33 7.98
C GLU A 99 -1.75 -7.19 7.44
N ARG A 100 -3.07 -7.39 7.36
CA ARG A 100 -4.01 -6.34 6.97
C ARG A 100 -3.98 -5.16 7.94
N LEU A 101 -3.96 -5.42 9.24
CA LEU A 101 -3.84 -4.40 10.27
C LEU A 101 -2.52 -3.62 10.13
N SER A 102 -1.39 -4.33 9.94
CA SER A 102 -0.09 -3.69 9.69
C SER A 102 -0.12 -2.79 8.45
N ARG A 103 -0.75 -3.25 7.36
CA ARG A 103 -0.93 -2.43 6.15
C ARG A 103 -1.76 -1.18 6.40
N LEU A 104 -2.82 -1.25 7.23
CA LEU A 104 -3.62 -0.09 7.61
C LEU A 104 -2.80 0.96 8.37
N HIS A 105 -1.97 0.54 9.31
CA HIS A 105 -1.06 1.43 10.03
C HIS A 105 0.00 2.08 9.13
N VAL A 106 0.47 1.39 8.10
CA VAL A 106 1.49 1.90 7.18
C VAL A 106 0.95 2.95 6.19
N VAL A 107 -0.34 2.89 5.83
CA VAL A 107 -0.93 3.77 4.81
C VAL A 107 -0.74 5.27 5.10
N PRO A 108 -1.06 5.80 6.30
CA PRO A 108 -0.85 7.21 6.59
C PRO A 108 0.62 7.60 6.53
N HIS A 109 1.52 6.80 7.10
CA HIS A 109 2.96 7.05 7.05
C HIS A 109 3.51 7.10 5.63
N ARG A 110 3.07 6.17 4.77
CA ARG A 110 3.44 6.16 3.35
C ARG A 110 2.98 7.40 2.61
N ARG A 111 1.75 7.87 2.86
CA ARG A 111 1.22 9.08 2.21
C ARG A 111 2.00 10.32 2.60
N TRP A 112 2.30 10.48 3.88
CA TRP A 112 3.15 11.56 4.38
C TRP A 112 4.58 11.46 3.85
N ALA A 113 5.19 10.28 3.88
CA ALA A 113 6.53 10.06 3.35
C ALA A 113 6.64 10.46 1.87
N ASN A 114 5.64 10.11 1.05
CA ASN A 114 5.59 10.50 -0.36
C ASN A 114 5.51 12.02 -0.54
N GLY A 115 4.77 12.74 0.32
CA GLY A 115 4.72 14.20 0.28
C GLY A 115 6.07 14.84 0.63
N PHE A 116 6.77 14.31 1.64
CA PHE A 116 8.08 14.81 2.06
C PHE A 116 9.23 14.42 1.13
N SER A 117 9.04 13.45 0.24
CA SER A 117 10.08 13.02 -0.71
C SER A 117 10.55 14.16 -1.63
N CYS A 118 9.66 15.06 -2.03
CA CYS A 118 10.02 16.23 -2.84
C CYS A 118 11.04 17.13 -2.12
N LEU A 119 10.86 17.35 -0.81
CA LEU A 119 11.79 18.13 -0.01
C LEU A 119 13.13 17.41 0.13
N ALA A 120 13.13 16.11 0.38
CA ALA A 120 14.34 15.31 0.46
C ALA A 120 15.14 15.34 -0.86
N PHE A 121 14.44 15.27 -1.99
CA PHE A 121 15.07 15.36 -3.32
C PHE A 121 15.64 16.75 -3.60
N ALA A 122 14.94 17.82 -3.22
CA ALA A 122 15.45 19.18 -3.35
C ALA A 122 16.72 19.40 -2.53
N MET A 123 16.79 18.89 -1.29
CA MET A 123 17.96 18.98 -0.43
C MET A 123 19.23 18.32 -1.01
N ILE A 124 19.07 17.26 -1.80
CA ILE A 124 20.19 16.63 -2.52
C ILE A 124 20.46 17.33 -3.85
N GLY A 125 19.40 17.64 -4.61
CA GLY A 125 19.50 18.18 -5.96
C GLY A 125 20.17 19.54 -6.02
N ILE A 126 19.85 20.45 -5.08
CA ILE A 126 20.40 21.82 -5.04
C ILE A 126 21.94 21.82 -4.94
N PRO A 127 22.60 21.16 -3.95
CA PRO A 127 24.04 21.19 -3.86
C PRO A 127 24.75 20.48 -5.01
N ILE A 128 24.14 19.46 -5.59
CA ILE A 128 24.68 18.79 -6.78
C ILE A 128 24.59 19.72 -7.99
N ALA A 129 23.45 20.37 -8.21
CA ALA A 129 23.26 21.30 -9.32
C ALA A 129 24.22 22.49 -9.26
N LEU A 130 24.49 23.03 -8.06
CA LEU A 130 25.45 24.12 -7.86
C LEU A 130 26.89 23.73 -8.22
N ARG A 131 27.25 22.45 -8.04
CA ARG A 131 28.57 21.93 -8.42
C ARG A 131 28.73 21.65 -9.91
N LEU A 132 27.65 21.31 -10.58
CA LEU A 132 27.67 20.99 -11.99
C LEU A 132 27.63 22.29 -12.81
N LYS A 133 28.80 22.73 -13.29
CA LYS A 133 28.96 23.85 -14.22
C LYS A 133 28.71 23.42 -15.66
N THR A 134 27.73 22.53 -15.92
CA THR A 134 27.44 22.05 -17.27
C THR A 134 26.38 22.92 -17.95
N SER A 135 26.59 23.19 -19.23
CA SER A 135 25.67 24.01 -20.05
C SER A 135 24.38 23.27 -20.42
N ASN A 136 24.34 21.94 -20.32
CA ASN A 136 23.22 21.11 -20.73
C ASN A 136 22.30 20.77 -19.57
N TYR A 137 21.08 21.34 -19.54
CA TYR A 137 20.06 21.09 -18.53
C TYR A 137 19.68 19.60 -18.39
N ALA A 138 19.56 18.88 -19.51
CA ALA A 138 19.20 17.47 -19.50
C ALA A 138 20.26 16.60 -18.80
N THR A 139 21.54 16.88 -19.05
CA THR A 139 22.66 16.18 -18.40
C THR A 139 22.69 16.48 -16.91
N THR A 140 22.51 17.74 -16.51
CA THR A 140 22.43 18.14 -15.10
C THR A 140 21.29 17.45 -14.39
N PHE A 141 20.11 17.43 -14.99
CA PHE A 141 18.94 16.72 -14.44
C PHE A 141 19.23 15.22 -14.24
N GLY A 142 19.76 14.54 -15.27
CA GLY A 142 20.10 13.11 -15.18
C GLY A 142 21.09 12.80 -14.07
N ILE A 143 22.17 13.58 -13.96
CA ILE A 143 23.20 13.38 -12.93
C ILE A 143 22.64 13.65 -11.52
N CYS A 144 21.72 14.57 -11.35
CA CYS A 144 21.09 14.83 -10.06
C CYS A 144 20.04 13.76 -9.71
N PHE A 145 19.23 13.34 -10.68
CA PHE A 145 18.05 12.52 -10.45
C PHE A 145 18.35 11.03 -10.33
N LEU A 146 19.26 10.49 -11.17
CA LEU A 146 19.59 9.05 -11.17
C LEU A 146 20.15 8.55 -9.83
N PRO A 147 21.13 9.21 -9.17
CA PRO A 147 21.62 8.76 -7.87
C PRO A 147 20.55 8.81 -6.78
N ILE A 148 19.68 9.84 -6.82
CA ILE A 148 18.56 9.95 -5.87
C ILE A 148 17.63 8.75 -6.02
N LEU A 149 17.22 8.42 -7.24
CA LEU A 149 16.37 7.26 -7.50
C LEU A 149 17.04 5.95 -7.09
N ALA A 150 18.31 5.77 -7.40
CA ALA A 150 19.06 4.56 -7.11
C ALA A 150 19.20 4.29 -5.59
N ILE A 151 19.25 5.33 -4.77
CA ILE A 151 19.35 5.21 -3.31
C ILE A 151 17.96 5.21 -2.67
N TYR A 152 17.11 6.16 -3.06
CA TYR A 152 15.79 6.32 -2.45
C TYR A 152 14.88 5.13 -2.66
N TYR A 153 14.77 4.65 -3.93
CA TYR A 153 13.80 3.63 -4.29
C TYR A 153 14.00 2.29 -3.56
N PRO A 154 15.21 1.69 -3.53
CA PRO A 154 15.42 0.44 -2.80
C PRO A 154 15.23 0.59 -1.28
N LEU A 155 15.66 1.71 -0.68
CA LEU A 155 15.44 1.96 0.75
C LEU A 155 13.95 2.11 1.08
N PHE A 156 13.23 2.86 0.26
CA PHE A 156 11.79 3.05 0.41
C PHE A 156 11.03 1.73 0.28
N MET A 157 11.37 0.91 -0.74
CA MET A 157 10.75 -0.39 -0.95
C MET A 157 11.06 -1.37 0.18
N PHE A 158 12.29 -1.40 0.64
CA PHE A 158 12.69 -2.23 1.79
C PHE A 158 11.90 -1.85 3.04
N GLY A 159 11.87 -0.57 3.39
CA GLY A 159 11.13 -0.08 4.55
C GLY A 159 9.62 -0.30 4.44
N LEU A 160 9.05 -0.10 3.24
CA LEU A 160 7.63 -0.29 2.98
C LEU A 160 7.22 -1.77 3.04
N ASN A 161 8.01 -2.68 2.47
CA ASN A 161 7.69 -4.11 2.46
C ASN A 161 7.85 -4.71 3.86
N GLY A 162 8.91 -4.37 4.59
CA GLY A 162 9.08 -4.79 5.98
C GLY A 162 7.95 -4.28 6.90
N ALA A 163 7.53 -3.03 6.71
CA ALA A 163 6.41 -2.48 7.48
C ALA A 163 5.06 -3.13 7.13
N LYS A 164 4.83 -3.52 5.88
CA LYS A 164 3.61 -4.23 5.47
C LYS A 164 3.56 -5.68 5.94
N GLY A 165 4.70 -6.34 6.00
CA GLY A 165 4.83 -7.70 6.54
C GLY A 165 4.71 -7.77 8.06
N GLY A 166 4.86 -6.63 8.75
CA GLY A 166 4.85 -6.56 10.21
C GLY A 166 6.24 -6.75 10.84
N ASP A 167 7.28 -6.96 10.03
CA ASP A 167 8.67 -7.13 10.50
C ASP A 167 9.29 -5.80 10.96
N LEU A 168 8.86 -4.70 10.33
CA LEU A 168 9.29 -3.35 10.66
C LEU A 168 8.11 -2.50 11.15
N PRO A 169 8.38 -1.53 12.02
CA PRO A 169 7.34 -0.62 12.48
C PRO A 169 6.80 0.27 11.32
N PRO A 170 5.58 0.83 11.46
CA PRO A 170 4.90 1.58 10.38
C PRO A 170 5.69 2.75 9.80
N TYR A 171 6.60 3.33 10.59
CA TYR A 171 7.49 4.41 10.14
C TYR A 171 8.66 3.92 9.26
N GLY A 172 8.80 2.63 8.99
CA GLY A 172 9.76 2.11 8.00
C GLY A 172 9.63 2.75 6.62
N ALA A 173 8.45 3.25 6.25
CA ALA A 173 8.24 4.01 5.03
C ALA A 173 9.04 5.33 4.95
N TRP A 174 9.58 5.84 6.05
CA TRP A 174 10.39 7.05 6.10
C TRP A 174 11.88 6.81 5.86
N LEU A 175 12.35 5.55 5.84
CA LEU A 175 13.77 5.21 5.70
C LEU A 175 14.42 5.88 4.48
N GLY A 176 13.74 5.87 3.32
CA GLY A 176 14.23 6.53 2.12
C GLY A 176 14.39 8.04 2.29
N ASN A 177 13.41 8.70 2.90
CA ASN A 177 13.43 10.14 3.13
C ASN A 177 14.53 10.53 4.11
N VAL A 178 14.66 9.81 5.23
CA VAL A 178 15.69 10.08 6.25
C VAL A 178 17.08 9.92 5.67
N ALA A 179 17.33 8.85 4.89
CA ALA A 179 18.62 8.65 4.23
C ALA A 179 18.94 9.79 3.25
N CYS A 180 17.96 10.18 2.42
CA CYS A 180 18.15 11.31 1.49
C CYS A 180 18.36 12.64 2.20
N MET A 181 17.64 12.90 3.29
CA MET A 181 17.85 14.11 4.10
C MET A 181 19.22 14.15 4.76
N MET A 182 19.71 13.03 5.29
CA MET A 182 21.06 12.94 5.85
C MET A 182 22.14 13.21 4.80
N ILE A 183 22.01 12.59 3.62
CA ILE A 183 22.94 12.81 2.50
C ILE A 183 22.88 14.27 2.03
N GLY A 184 21.68 14.82 1.86
CA GLY A 184 21.49 16.22 1.47
C GLY A 184 22.11 17.20 2.45
N THR A 185 21.85 17.00 3.76
CA THR A 185 22.43 17.83 4.82
C THR A 185 23.96 17.75 4.84
N PHE A 186 24.51 16.55 4.67
CA PHE A 186 25.95 16.34 4.59
C PHE A 186 26.58 17.05 3.38
N LEU A 187 25.91 17.00 2.20
CA LEU A 187 26.36 17.69 0.99
C LEU A 187 26.33 19.20 1.16
N ILE A 188 25.27 19.73 1.75
CA ILE A 188 25.12 21.17 2.06
C ILE A 188 26.21 21.61 3.04
N TRP A 189 26.39 20.89 4.14
CA TRP A 189 27.41 21.20 5.14
C TRP A 189 28.82 21.23 4.54
N ARG A 190 29.12 20.25 3.67
CA ARG A 190 30.40 20.19 2.96
C ARG A 190 30.61 21.38 2.00
N GLU A 191 29.51 21.91 1.45
CA GLU A 191 29.57 23.08 0.56
C GLU A 191 29.87 24.36 1.33
N PHE A 192 29.24 24.54 2.48
CA PHE A 192 29.49 25.71 3.34
C PHE A 192 30.87 25.72 4.01
N ARG A 193 31.54 24.58 4.10
CA ARG A 193 32.86 24.47 4.71
C ARG A 193 34.02 24.65 3.73
N ARG A 194 33.73 24.86 2.45
CA ARG A 194 34.72 25.17 1.40
C ARG A 194 34.79 26.64 1.08
#